data_7a9a8197e1ddb80680054401d9012fb5
#
_entry.id   7a9a8197e1ddb80680054401d9012fb5
#
_cell.length_a   1.000
_cell.length_b   1.000
_cell.length_c   1.000
_cell.angle_alpha   90.00
_cell.angle_beta   90.00
_cell.angle_gamma   90.00
#
_symmetry.space_group_name_H-M   'P 1'
#
loop_
_entity.id
_entity.type
_entity.pdbx_description
1 polymer ?
#
loop_
_entity_poly.entity_id
_entity_poly.type
_entity_poly.pdbx_seq_one_letter_code
_entity_poly.pdbx_strand_id
1 'polypeptide(L)'
;MITLTGLRALVRRDLKDEDGANYRWTDAEIDRAIDKALSDYSLRCPLQELTELATVTDSTNVDISSLTDLIDITRVEHPVTTPPYPSHTFSFWKNKLLFLDGHVGDGTNCYVYWLKRHTLGATSSIPTAHETVIAIGAAAYALSSLAQYQTDKANTGGPKVDNDYSAWAKEMFTRFDKELSVICTYNNKKIKFSSLSSEES
;
A
#
# COMPACT_ATOMS: atom_id res chain seq x y z
N MET A 1 4.80 -9.20 -13.34
CA MET A 1 3.74 -8.98 -12.32
C MET A 1 3.52 -10.30 -11.61
N ILE A 2 3.65 -10.31 -10.31
CA ILE A 2 3.52 -11.53 -9.51
C ILE A 2 2.05 -11.82 -9.20
N THR A 3 1.70 -13.11 -9.14
CA THR A 3 0.40 -13.57 -8.65
C THR A 3 0.49 -13.88 -7.15
N LEU A 4 -0.67 -14.04 -6.48
CA LEU A 4 -0.72 -14.50 -5.09
C LEU A 4 0.05 -15.83 -4.91
N THR A 5 -0.14 -16.78 -5.81
CA THR A 5 0.59 -18.07 -5.80
C THR A 5 2.10 -17.87 -5.93
N GLY A 6 2.53 -16.98 -6.81
CA GLY A 6 3.94 -16.65 -6.96
C GLY A 6 4.53 -16.02 -5.71
N LEU A 7 3.80 -15.09 -5.08
CA LEU A 7 4.24 -14.46 -3.84
C LEU A 7 4.28 -15.45 -2.66
N ARG A 8 3.28 -16.36 -2.55
CA ARG A 8 3.34 -17.48 -1.59
C ARG A 8 4.62 -18.31 -1.74
N ALA A 9 4.99 -18.64 -2.99
CA ALA A 9 6.21 -19.41 -3.24
C ALA A 9 7.47 -18.65 -2.78
N LEU A 10 7.55 -17.33 -2.98
CA LEU A 10 8.64 -16.52 -2.46
C LEU A 10 8.69 -16.53 -0.93
N VAL A 11 7.55 -16.33 -0.28
CA VAL A 11 7.43 -16.35 1.19
C VAL A 11 7.84 -17.71 1.75
N ARG A 12 7.36 -18.82 1.17
CA ARG A 12 7.74 -20.17 1.61
C ARG A 12 9.23 -20.44 1.49
N ARG A 13 9.85 -19.94 0.41
CA ARG A 13 11.31 -20.04 0.24
C ARG A 13 12.06 -19.28 1.32
N ASP A 14 11.64 -18.06 1.66
CA ASP A 14 12.25 -17.27 2.72
C ASP A 14 12.06 -17.92 4.10
N LEU A 15 10.93 -18.59 4.33
CA LEU A 15 10.63 -19.35 5.54
C LEU A 15 11.27 -20.74 5.59
N LYS A 16 11.92 -21.21 4.51
CA LYS A 16 12.40 -22.59 4.37
C LYS A 16 11.28 -23.62 4.56
N ASP A 17 10.11 -23.35 4.01
CA ASP A 17 8.87 -24.13 4.11
C ASP A 17 8.40 -24.58 2.71
N GLU A 18 9.30 -25.24 1.96
CA GLU A 18 9.05 -25.62 0.56
C GLU A 18 8.58 -27.09 0.40
N ASP A 19 8.58 -27.88 1.48
CA ASP A 19 8.10 -29.27 1.46
C ASP A 19 6.57 -29.33 1.44
N GLY A 20 6.00 -29.52 0.25
CA GLY A 20 4.55 -29.56 0.04
C GLY A 20 3.81 -30.67 0.79
N ALA A 21 4.50 -31.70 1.25
CA ALA A 21 3.91 -32.77 2.06
C ALA A 21 3.82 -32.38 3.55
N ASN A 22 4.65 -31.44 4.01
CA ASN A 22 4.81 -31.10 5.43
C ASN A 22 4.93 -29.58 5.65
N TYR A 23 4.07 -28.79 5.03
CA TYR A 23 4.04 -27.36 5.25
C TYR A 23 3.81 -27.00 6.71
N ARG A 24 4.67 -26.12 7.25
CA ARG A 24 4.52 -25.59 8.60
C ARG A 24 3.44 -24.52 8.70
N TRP A 25 3.29 -23.71 7.67
CA TRP A 25 2.26 -22.69 7.55
C TRP A 25 1.23 -23.10 6.50
N THR A 26 -0.04 -22.94 6.83
CA THR A 26 -1.13 -23.09 5.87
C THR A 26 -1.10 -21.94 4.85
N ASP A 27 -1.71 -22.15 3.69
CA ASP A 27 -1.84 -21.08 2.69
C ASP A 27 -2.59 -19.87 3.24
N ALA A 28 -3.61 -20.08 4.09
CA ALA A 28 -4.37 -18.99 4.71
C ALA A 28 -3.51 -18.14 5.68
N GLU A 29 -2.58 -18.75 6.40
CA GLU A 29 -1.64 -18.02 7.27
C GLU A 29 -0.64 -17.22 6.46
N ILE A 30 -0.13 -17.78 5.37
CA ILE A 30 0.75 -17.07 4.44
C ILE A 30 0.01 -15.90 3.78
N ASP A 31 -1.23 -16.10 3.32
CA ASP A 31 -2.04 -15.04 2.70
C ASP A 31 -2.28 -13.88 3.67
N ARG A 32 -2.65 -14.19 4.92
CA ARG A 32 -2.81 -13.17 5.95
C ARG A 32 -1.52 -12.39 6.22
N ALA A 33 -0.38 -13.06 6.18
CA ALA A 33 0.92 -12.42 6.35
C ALA A 33 1.26 -11.53 5.14
N ILE A 34 0.95 -11.98 3.92
CA ILE A 34 1.07 -11.21 2.69
C ILE A 34 0.20 -9.94 2.75
N ASP A 35 -1.07 -10.07 3.15
CA ASP A 35 -1.99 -8.92 3.25
C ASP A 35 -1.48 -7.86 4.23
N LYS A 36 -0.90 -8.27 5.36
CA LYS A 36 -0.29 -7.33 6.32
C LYS A 36 0.91 -6.61 5.72
N ALA A 37 1.84 -7.35 5.12
CA ALA A 37 3.03 -6.77 4.49
C ALA A 37 2.66 -5.83 3.33
N LEU A 38 1.66 -6.21 2.53
CA LEU A 38 1.14 -5.38 1.44
C LEU A 38 0.45 -4.11 1.97
N SER A 39 -0.21 -4.19 3.12
CA SER A 39 -0.80 -3.03 3.77
C SER A 39 0.28 -2.03 4.20
N ASP A 40 1.32 -2.49 4.89
CA ASP A 40 2.43 -1.63 5.33
C ASP A 40 3.19 -1.04 4.13
N TYR A 41 3.43 -1.85 3.11
CA TYR A 41 4.02 -1.40 1.87
C TYR A 41 3.17 -0.30 1.22
N SER A 42 1.85 -0.50 1.10
CA SER A 42 0.94 0.46 0.46
C SER A 42 0.83 1.79 1.22
N LEU A 43 0.91 1.78 2.56
CA LEU A 43 0.88 3.00 3.36
C LEU A 43 2.16 3.83 3.19
N ARG A 44 3.30 3.18 2.97
CA ARG A 44 4.58 3.88 2.78
C ARG A 44 4.89 4.19 1.33
N CYS A 45 4.47 3.33 0.40
CA CYS A 45 4.67 3.43 -1.04
C CYS A 45 3.35 3.23 -1.78
N PRO A 46 2.40 4.18 -1.66
CA PRO A 46 1.09 4.04 -2.29
C PRO A 46 1.18 4.05 -3.82
N LEU A 47 0.21 3.41 -4.45
CA LEU A 47 0.00 3.49 -5.89
C LEU A 47 -0.58 4.86 -6.23
N GLN A 48 0.07 5.57 -7.16
CA GLN A 48 -0.40 6.86 -7.67
C GLN A 48 -1.37 6.63 -8.82
N GLU A 49 -2.51 7.28 -8.75
CA GLU A 49 -3.55 7.22 -9.78
C GLU A 49 -4.05 8.63 -10.14
N LEU A 50 -4.47 8.77 -11.37
CA LEU A 50 -5.18 9.94 -11.89
C LEU A 50 -6.56 9.51 -12.35
N THR A 51 -7.60 10.18 -11.87
CA THR A 51 -8.98 9.93 -12.26
C THR A 51 -9.67 11.22 -12.65
N GLU A 52 -10.42 11.18 -13.75
CA GLU A 52 -11.32 12.25 -14.15
C GLU A 52 -12.66 12.07 -13.43
N LEU A 53 -13.09 13.10 -12.72
CA LEU A 53 -14.39 13.13 -12.04
C LEU A 53 -15.21 14.31 -12.52
N ALA A 54 -16.50 14.09 -12.74
CA ALA A 54 -17.42 15.15 -13.13
C ALA A 54 -17.67 16.11 -11.97
N THR A 55 -17.60 17.41 -12.21
CA THR A 55 -18.07 18.43 -11.27
C THR A 55 -19.57 18.71 -11.50
N VAL A 56 -20.20 19.29 -10.51
CA VAL A 56 -21.60 19.77 -10.62
C VAL A 56 -21.59 21.29 -10.69
N THR A 57 -22.31 21.85 -11.64
CA THR A 57 -22.41 23.31 -11.83
C THR A 57 -22.84 24.01 -10.53
N ASP A 58 -22.16 25.10 -10.19
CA ASP A 58 -22.38 25.91 -8.99
C ASP A 58 -22.21 25.14 -7.66
N SER A 59 -21.54 23.98 -7.69
CA SER A 59 -21.25 23.18 -6.50
C SER A 59 -19.77 23.24 -6.14
N THR A 60 -19.50 23.44 -4.86
CA THR A 60 -18.13 23.30 -4.30
C THR A 60 -17.72 21.84 -4.04
N ASN A 61 -18.66 20.88 -4.23
CA ASN A 61 -18.44 19.47 -3.89
C ASN A 61 -18.26 18.63 -5.15
N VAL A 62 -17.32 17.67 -5.08
CA VAL A 62 -17.12 16.62 -6.09
C VAL A 62 -17.34 15.26 -5.42
N ASP A 63 -18.08 14.37 -6.07
CA ASP A 63 -18.27 12.99 -5.60
C ASP A 63 -17.03 12.15 -5.91
N ILE A 64 -16.42 11.60 -4.87
CA ILE A 64 -15.24 10.74 -4.94
C ILE A 64 -15.55 9.28 -4.56
N SER A 65 -16.82 8.88 -4.55
CA SER A 65 -17.23 7.51 -4.17
C SER A 65 -16.68 6.40 -5.08
N SER A 66 -16.26 6.75 -6.29
CA SER A 66 -15.63 5.84 -7.24
C SER A 66 -14.14 5.55 -6.93
N LEU A 67 -13.50 6.34 -6.06
CA LEU A 67 -12.10 6.16 -5.67
C LEU A 67 -12.00 5.06 -4.59
N THR A 68 -11.84 3.81 -5.04
CA THR A 68 -11.72 2.66 -4.14
C THR A 68 -10.33 2.53 -3.55
N ASP A 69 -10.25 2.05 -2.29
CA ASP A 69 -8.97 1.88 -1.57
C ASP A 69 -8.16 3.19 -1.44
N LEU A 70 -8.85 4.33 -1.40
CA LEU A 70 -8.29 5.67 -1.26
C LEU A 70 -7.48 5.76 0.05
N ILE A 71 -6.22 6.19 -0.06
CA ILE A 71 -5.35 6.54 1.07
C ILE A 71 -5.34 8.05 1.26
N ASP A 72 -5.08 8.82 0.17
CA ASP A 72 -4.98 10.27 0.21
C ASP A 72 -5.21 10.88 -1.17
N ILE A 73 -5.56 12.17 -1.22
CA ILE A 73 -5.65 12.96 -2.44
C ILE A 73 -4.54 14.01 -2.38
N THR A 74 -3.68 14.06 -3.40
CA THR A 74 -2.49 14.92 -3.41
C THR A 74 -2.72 16.22 -4.16
N ARG A 75 -3.56 16.21 -5.19
CA ARG A 75 -3.80 17.37 -6.05
C ARG A 75 -5.16 17.26 -6.74
N VAL A 76 -5.79 18.40 -6.94
CA VAL A 76 -7.02 18.53 -7.74
C VAL A 76 -6.87 19.68 -8.71
N GLU A 77 -7.18 19.46 -9.98
CA GLU A 77 -7.10 20.45 -11.05
C GLU A 77 -8.46 20.62 -11.72
N HIS A 78 -8.87 21.87 -11.90
CA HIS A 78 -10.12 22.24 -12.59
C HIS A 78 -10.08 23.72 -13.02
N PRO A 79 -10.63 24.08 -14.19
CA PRO A 79 -11.09 23.21 -15.27
C PRO A 79 -9.94 22.57 -16.04
N VAL A 80 -10.18 21.42 -16.66
CA VAL A 80 -9.18 20.66 -17.43
C VAL A 80 -9.33 20.87 -18.94
N THR A 81 -9.62 22.10 -19.36
CA THR A 81 -9.87 22.44 -20.74
C THR A 81 -8.60 22.79 -21.53
N THR A 82 -7.69 23.56 -20.92
CA THR A 82 -6.45 24.03 -21.56
C THR A 82 -5.31 24.06 -20.56
N PRO A 83 -4.18 23.37 -20.83
CA PRO A 83 -3.01 23.43 -19.95
C PRO A 83 -2.37 24.84 -19.94
N PRO A 84 -1.71 25.25 -18.81
CA PRO A 84 -1.62 24.54 -17.54
C PRO A 84 -2.94 24.55 -16.76
N TYR A 85 -3.30 23.40 -16.16
CA TYR A 85 -4.55 23.28 -15.42
C TYR A 85 -4.42 23.93 -14.05
N PRO A 86 -5.38 24.78 -13.62
CA PRO A 86 -5.37 25.38 -12.29
C PRO A 86 -5.52 24.31 -11.20
N SER A 87 -4.67 24.39 -10.17
CA SER A 87 -4.76 23.53 -8.98
C SER A 87 -5.53 24.26 -7.89
N HIS A 88 -6.43 23.56 -7.20
CA HIS A 88 -7.30 24.12 -6.19
C HIS A 88 -6.97 23.57 -4.80
N THR A 89 -7.18 24.39 -3.77
CA THR A 89 -7.13 23.97 -2.38
C THR A 89 -8.41 23.22 -2.06
N PHE A 90 -8.28 22.06 -1.42
CA PHE A 90 -9.40 21.18 -1.15
C PHE A 90 -9.30 20.53 0.23
N SER A 91 -10.43 19.97 0.67
CA SER A 91 -10.51 19.01 1.76
C SER A 91 -11.41 17.86 1.30
N PHE A 92 -11.25 16.67 1.91
CA PHE A 92 -12.15 15.58 1.59
C PHE A 92 -12.64 14.89 2.87
N TRP A 93 -13.89 14.43 2.82
CA TRP A 93 -14.53 13.73 3.92
C TRP A 93 -15.49 12.67 3.38
N LYS A 94 -15.28 11.44 3.80
CA LYS A 94 -16.02 10.30 3.24
C LYS A 94 -15.91 10.27 1.71
N ASN A 95 -17.06 10.36 1.02
CA ASN A 95 -17.15 10.29 -0.43
C ASN A 95 -17.25 11.66 -1.11
N LYS A 96 -16.89 12.74 -0.41
CA LYS A 96 -16.94 14.09 -0.96
C LYS A 96 -15.60 14.81 -0.84
N LEU A 97 -15.22 15.45 -1.93
CA LEU A 97 -14.14 16.43 -1.98
C LEU A 97 -14.79 17.81 -2.03
N LEU A 98 -14.27 18.76 -1.26
CA LEU A 98 -14.77 20.12 -1.15
C LEU A 98 -13.66 21.09 -1.56
N PHE A 99 -13.92 22.00 -2.51
CA PHE A 99 -13.05 23.11 -2.81
C PHE A 99 -13.10 24.17 -1.69
N LEU A 100 -11.94 24.60 -1.19
CA LEU A 100 -11.81 25.53 -0.05
C LEU A 100 -11.49 26.96 -0.48
N ASP A 101 -11.04 27.16 -1.70
CA ASP A 101 -10.66 28.47 -2.28
C ASP A 101 -11.84 29.24 -2.88
N GLY A 102 -13.07 28.82 -2.62
CA GLY A 102 -14.29 29.39 -3.18
C GLY A 102 -14.58 28.99 -4.63
N HIS A 103 -13.76 28.08 -5.18
CA HIS A 103 -14.00 27.53 -6.50
C HIS A 103 -15.29 26.70 -6.53
N VAL A 104 -16.03 26.80 -7.64
CA VAL A 104 -17.22 26.01 -7.90
C VAL A 104 -17.10 25.27 -9.22
N GLY A 105 -17.69 24.10 -9.30
CA GLY A 105 -17.74 23.31 -10.53
C GLY A 105 -18.56 24.03 -11.62
N ASP A 106 -18.19 23.76 -12.85
CA ASP A 106 -18.88 24.28 -14.04
C ASP A 106 -19.58 23.19 -14.86
N GLY A 107 -19.61 21.96 -14.31
CA GLY A 107 -20.18 20.78 -14.97
C GLY A 107 -19.17 20.03 -15.86
N THR A 108 -17.94 20.54 -16.00
CA THR A 108 -16.84 19.82 -16.68
C THR A 108 -16.12 18.88 -15.73
N ASN A 109 -15.20 18.06 -16.26
CA ASN A 109 -14.42 17.14 -15.43
C ASN A 109 -13.31 17.91 -14.69
N CYS A 110 -12.94 17.39 -13.51
CA CYS A 110 -11.71 17.73 -12.81
C CYS A 110 -10.75 16.54 -12.82
N TYR A 111 -9.46 16.81 -12.73
CA TYR A 111 -8.43 15.79 -12.51
C TYR A 111 -8.17 15.66 -11.02
N VAL A 112 -8.30 14.44 -10.50
CA VAL A 112 -7.98 14.10 -9.12
C VAL A 112 -6.77 13.18 -9.11
N TYR A 113 -5.65 13.66 -8.55
CA TYR A 113 -4.42 12.89 -8.32
C TYR A 113 -4.49 12.31 -6.92
N TRP A 114 -4.49 11.00 -6.81
CA TRP A 114 -4.73 10.32 -5.54
C TRP A 114 -3.86 9.11 -5.34
N LEU A 115 -3.80 8.67 -4.11
CA LEU A 115 -2.99 7.57 -3.62
C LEU A 115 -3.92 6.44 -3.17
N LYS A 116 -3.64 5.21 -3.61
CA LYS A 116 -4.41 4.03 -3.20
C LYS A 116 -3.53 2.87 -2.77
N ARG A 117 -4.17 1.88 -2.13
CA ARG A 117 -3.50 0.62 -1.80
C ARG A 117 -3.14 -0.15 -3.08
N HIS A 118 -2.00 -0.83 -3.02
CA HIS A 118 -1.66 -1.84 -4.00
C HIS A 118 -2.57 -3.06 -3.88
N THR A 119 -2.89 -3.65 -5.01
CA THR A 119 -3.71 -4.87 -5.09
C THR A 119 -2.87 -6.04 -5.55
N LEU A 120 -3.22 -7.22 -5.02
CA LEU A 120 -2.67 -8.51 -5.43
C LEU A 120 -3.84 -9.39 -5.84
N GLY A 121 -4.06 -9.53 -7.15
CA GLY A 121 -5.16 -10.29 -7.72
C GLY A 121 -4.76 -10.92 -9.06
N ALA A 122 -5.70 -10.98 -9.99
CA ALA A 122 -5.44 -11.42 -11.36
C ALA A 122 -4.39 -10.52 -12.05
N THR A 123 -4.40 -9.22 -11.70
CA THR A 123 -3.39 -8.24 -12.12
C THR A 123 -2.83 -7.56 -10.87
N SER A 124 -1.55 -7.76 -10.60
CA SER A 124 -0.87 -7.10 -9.48
C SER A 124 -0.46 -5.69 -9.85
N SER A 125 -0.69 -4.72 -8.95
CA SER A 125 -0.16 -3.35 -9.10
C SER A 125 1.25 -3.19 -8.51
N ILE A 126 1.82 -4.24 -7.94
CA ILE A 126 3.14 -4.25 -7.31
C ILE A 126 4.23 -4.24 -8.38
N PRO A 127 5.18 -3.27 -8.38
CA PRO A 127 6.34 -3.31 -9.26
C PRO A 127 7.18 -4.57 -9.01
N THR A 128 7.66 -5.19 -10.08
CA THR A 128 8.47 -6.44 -9.98
C THR A 128 9.70 -6.27 -9.08
N ALA A 129 10.31 -5.09 -9.07
CA ALA A 129 11.46 -4.80 -8.20
C ALA A 129 11.12 -4.80 -6.70
N HIS A 130 9.83 -4.71 -6.33
CA HIS A 130 9.37 -4.63 -4.94
C HIS A 130 8.77 -5.94 -4.42
N GLU A 131 8.58 -6.94 -5.27
CA GLU A 131 7.96 -8.23 -4.92
C GLU A 131 8.71 -8.94 -3.79
N THR A 132 10.04 -8.92 -3.83
CA THR A 132 10.91 -9.54 -2.80
C THR A 132 10.76 -8.84 -1.44
N VAL A 133 10.61 -7.53 -1.42
CA VAL A 133 10.45 -6.77 -0.16
C VAL A 133 9.15 -7.16 0.53
N ILE A 134 8.07 -7.31 -0.22
CA ILE A 134 6.78 -7.76 0.32
C ILE A 134 6.89 -9.20 0.84
N ALA A 135 7.60 -10.08 0.13
CA ALA A 135 7.83 -11.45 0.59
C ALA A 135 8.59 -11.50 1.93
N ILE A 136 9.63 -10.67 2.10
CA ILE A 136 10.38 -10.54 3.37
C ILE A 136 9.45 -10.07 4.49
N GLY A 137 8.62 -9.05 4.27
CA GLY A 137 7.65 -8.56 5.24
C GLY A 137 6.63 -9.63 5.62
N ALA A 138 6.10 -10.37 4.64
CA ALA A 138 5.18 -11.48 4.87
C ALA A 138 5.83 -12.61 5.69
N ALA A 139 7.08 -12.98 5.38
CA ALA A 139 7.82 -13.96 6.16
C ALA A 139 8.00 -13.51 7.62
N ALA A 140 8.31 -12.21 7.85
CA ALA A 140 8.41 -11.65 9.19
C ALA A 140 7.10 -11.77 9.97
N TYR A 141 5.95 -11.46 9.35
CA TYR A 141 4.63 -11.60 9.96
C TYR A 141 4.27 -13.05 10.27
N ALA A 142 4.56 -13.99 9.37
CA ALA A 142 4.33 -15.41 9.58
C ALA A 142 5.17 -15.95 10.76
N LEU A 143 6.45 -15.59 10.82
CA LEU A 143 7.34 -15.96 11.93
C LEU A 143 6.88 -15.39 13.26
N SER A 144 6.45 -14.12 13.29
CA SER A 144 5.93 -13.47 14.49
C SER A 144 4.69 -14.18 15.03
N SER A 145 3.77 -14.58 14.15
CA SER A 145 2.57 -15.33 14.53
C SER A 145 2.92 -16.69 15.12
N LEU A 146 3.89 -17.40 14.54
CA LEU A 146 4.35 -18.69 15.05
C LEU A 146 5.05 -18.55 16.40
N ALA A 147 5.88 -17.51 16.59
CA ALA A 147 6.55 -17.24 17.85
C ALA A 147 5.54 -17.02 18.99
N GLN A 148 4.48 -16.25 18.73
CA GLN A 148 3.39 -16.04 19.70
C GLN A 148 2.69 -17.36 20.06
N TYR A 149 2.30 -18.14 19.06
CA TYR A 149 1.65 -19.43 19.30
C TYR A 149 2.52 -20.37 20.14
N GLN A 150 3.81 -20.45 19.88
CA GLN A 150 4.72 -21.31 20.63
C GLN A 150 4.95 -20.82 22.06
N THR A 151 5.01 -19.51 22.27
CA THR A 151 5.09 -18.91 23.62
C THR A 151 3.85 -19.27 24.44
N ASP A 152 2.67 -19.15 23.87
CA ASP A 152 1.41 -19.50 24.53
C ASP A 152 1.36 -21.00 24.86
N LYS A 153 1.79 -21.86 23.94
CA LYS A 153 1.86 -23.29 24.15
C LYS A 153 2.84 -23.69 25.27
N ALA A 154 4.00 -23.03 25.34
CA ALA A 154 4.97 -23.27 26.41
C ALA A 154 4.43 -22.82 27.79
N ASN A 155 3.72 -21.68 27.84
CA ASN A 155 3.10 -21.16 29.05
C ASN A 155 1.96 -22.07 29.57
N THR A 156 1.31 -22.82 28.71
CA THR A 156 0.25 -23.78 29.05
C THR A 156 0.79 -25.20 29.35
N GLY A 157 2.11 -25.35 29.53
CA GLY A 157 2.75 -26.63 29.92
C GLY A 157 3.14 -27.53 28.75
N GLY A 158 3.17 -26.98 27.51
CA GLY A 158 3.69 -27.70 26.35
C GLY A 158 5.22 -27.80 26.33
N PRO A 159 5.81 -28.63 25.45
CA PRO A 159 7.26 -28.76 25.34
C PRO A 159 7.91 -27.42 24.91
N LYS A 160 9.00 -27.05 25.57
CA LYS A 160 9.84 -25.93 25.12
C LYS A 160 10.42 -26.24 23.74
N VAL A 161 10.28 -25.29 22.82
CA VAL A 161 10.92 -25.37 21.50
C VAL A 161 12.09 -24.39 21.51
N ASP A 162 13.30 -24.89 21.31
CA ASP A 162 14.54 -24.09 21.32
C ASP A 162 14.74 -23.25 20.02
N ASN A 163 13.72 -23.14 19.20
CA ASN A 163 13.79 -22.34 17.99
C ASN A 163 13.44 -20.87 18.29
N ASP A 164 14.39 -19.97 18.10
CA ASP A 164 14.20 -18.54 18.32
C ASP A 164 13.51 -17.87 17.12
N TYR A 165 12.24 -18.24 16.91
CA TYR A 165 11.42 -17.61 15.88
C TYR A 165 11.21 -16.12 16.13
N SER A 166 11.29 -15.68 17.39
CA SER A 166 11.16 -14.26 17.75
C SER A 166 12.35 -13.45 17.27
N ALA A 167 13.58 -13.95 17.47
CA ALA A 167 14.78 -13.29 16.96
C ALA A 167 14.79 -13.26 15.43
N TRP A 168 14.43 -14.36 14.78
CA TRP A 168 14.35 -14.43 13.33
C TRP A 168 13.27 -13.47 12.76
N ALA A 169 12.09 -13.43 13.35
CA ALA A 169 11.05 -12.47 12.98
C ALA A 169 11.56 -11.01 13.09
N LYS A 170 12.25 -10.68 14.19
CA LYS A 170 12.83 -9.34 14.40
C LYS A 170 13.86 -8.97 13.33
N GLU A 171 14.72 -9.90 12.97
CA GLU A 171 15.71 -9.70 11.90
C GLU A 171 15.01 -9.44 10.55
N MET A 172 14.00 -10.25 10.20
CA MET A 172 13.24 -10.09 8.97
C MET A 172 12.47 -8.76 8.95
N PHE A 173 11.85 -8.32 10.07
CA PHE A 173 11.23 -7.00 10.16
C PHE A 173 12.25 -5.87 9.98
N THR A 174 13.43 -5.97 10.59
CA THR A 174 14.50 -4.97 10.44
C THR A 174 14.93 -4.85 8.97
N ARG A 175 15.05 -5.97 8.29
CA ARG A 175 15.38 -6.02 6.86
C ARG A 175 14.24 -5.43 6.02
N PHE A 176 13.00 -5.81 6.29
CA PHE A 176 11.81 -5.26 5.61
C PHE A 176 11.74 -3.74 5.72
N ASP A 177 11.86 -3.21 6.94
CA ASP A 177 11.82 -1.76 7.20
C ASP A 177 12.95 -1.01 6.48
N LYS A 178 14.15 -1.58 6.46
CA LYS A 178 15.31 -0.98 5.78
C LYS A 178 15.08 -0.92 4.27
N GLU A 179 14.70 -2.03 3.64
CA GLU A 179 14.47 -2.10 2.19
C GLU A 179 13.28 -1.20 1.79
N LEU A 180 12.21 -1.21 2.58
CA LEU A 180 11.05 -0.37 2.37
C LEU A 180 11.39 1.12 2.46
N SER A 181 12.22 1.52 3.42
CA SER A 181 12.68 2.91 3.56
C SER A 181 13.47 3.40 2.35
N VAL A 182 14.31 2.54 1.76
CA VAL A 182 15.07 2.87 0.53
C VAL A 182 14.10 3.13 -0.64
N ILE A 183 13.14 2.24 -0.84
CA ILE A 183 12.14 2.35 -1.91
C ILE A 183 11.30 3.62 -1.76
N CYS A 184 10.80 3.87 -0.53
CA CYS A 184 9.91 5.00 -0.27
C CYS A 184 10.64 6.35 -0.38
N THR A 185 11.90 6.42 0.01
CA THR A 185 12.70 7.65 -0.17
C THR A 185 12.80 8.04 -1.64
N TYR A 186 12.95 7.05 -2.52
CA TYR A 186 13.00 7.30 -3.96
C TYR A 186 11.67 7.79 -4.52
N ASN A 187 10.56 7.17 -4.13
CA ASN A 187 9.22 7.56 -4.56
C ASN A 187 8.80 8.94 -4.04
N ASN A 188 9.09 9.25 -2.77
CA ASN A 188 8.79 10.54 -2.17
C ASN A 188 9.58 11.69 -2.80
N LYS A 189 10.79 11.45 -3.30
CA LYS A 189 11.53 12.45 -4.06
C LYS A 189 10.82 12.82 -5.37
N LYS A 190 10.24 11.85 -6.08
CA LYS A 190 9.46 12.11 -7.29
C LYS A 190 8.21 12.96 -7.02
N ILE A 191 7.50 12.69 -5.93
CA ILE A 191 6.30 13.45 -5.54
C ILE A 191 6.64 14.92 -5.24
N LYS A 192 7.74 15.18 -4.54
CA LYS A 192 8.18 16.55 -4.23
C LYS A 192 8.58 17.38 -5.47
N PHE A 193 9.19 16.75 -6.47
CA PHE A 193 9.55 17.46 -7.71
C PHE A 193 8.33 17.90 -8.52
N SER A 194 7.22 17.16 -8.47
CA SER A 194 5.98 17.54 -9.15
C SER A 194 5.23 18.68 -8.45
N SER A 195 5.44 18.91 -7.15
CA SER A 195 4.82 20.01 -6.39
C SER A 195 5.60 21.33 -6.47
N LEU A 196 6.91 21.28 -6.67
CA LEU A 196 7.76 22.47 -6.77
C LEU A 196 7.64 23.20 -8.11
N SER A 197 7.20 22.53 -9.17
CA SER A 197 6.99 23.16 -10.48
C SER A 197 5.75 24.06 -10.57
N SER A 198 4.92 24.12 -9.52
CA SER A 198 3.71 24.94 -9.45
C SER A 198 3.86 26.24 -8.62
N GLU A 199 5.01 26.46 -7.97
CA GLU A 199 5.25 27.64 -7.13
C GLU A 199 6.09 28.74 -7.81
N GLU A 200 6.58 28.52 -9.05
CA GLU A 200 7.34 29.52 -9.82
C GLU A 200 6.56 29.95 -11.07
N SER A 201 5.39 30.55 -10.89
CA SER A 201 4.69 31.24 -11.99
C SER A 201 3.98 32.50 -11.48
#